data_ea8b346b579aa86c7460e04993f41d99
#
_entry.id   ea8b346b579aa86c7460e04993f41d99
#
_cell.length_a   1.000
_cell.length_b   1.000
_cell.length_c   1.000
_cell.angle_alpha   90.00
_cell.angle_beta   90.00
_cell.angle_gamma   90.00
#
_symmetry.space_group_name_H-M   'P 1'
#
loop_
_entity.id
_entity.type
_entity.pdbx_description
1 polymer ?
#
loop_
_entity_poly.entity_id
_entity_poly.type
_entity_poly.pdbx_seq_one_letter_code
_entity_poly.pdbx_strand_id
1 'polypeptide(L)'
;SLYGDAEDLEFLNELKLDKIDLAISTIPEYETNLLLIESIRLVNPNAIIIVRAENINETLEFYKKGADYVLTLHFVGGEHIAKMIKNIKTNKNEYKKEKEKHLKRIKEILKRQ
;
A
#
# COMPACT_ATOMS: atom_id res chain seq x y z
N SER A 1 -6.03 -12.02 4.00
CA SER A 1 -6.20 -10.58 3.86
C SER A 1 -6.51 -9.93 5.21
N LEU A 2 -6.12 -8.68 5.37
CA LEU A 2 -6.31 -7.94 6.61
C LEU A 2 -7.17 -6.70 6.36
N TYR A 3 -8.28 -6.60 7.09
CA TYR A 3 -9.12 -5.41 7.12
C TYR A 3 -9.27 -5.00 8.58
N GLY A 4 -9.11 -3.70 8.88
CA GLY A 4 -9.28 -3.21 10.23
C GLY A 4 -8.69 -1.84 10.45
N ASP A 5 -8.73 -1.40 11.70
CA ASP A 5 -8.18 -0.13 12.12
C ASP A 5 -6.74 -0.33 12.60
N ALA A 6 -5.79 0.13 11.80
CA ALA A 6 -4.37 -0.02 12.10
C ALA A 6 -3.90 0.88 13.26
N GLU A 7 -4.72 1.81 13.72
CA GLU A 7 -4.41 2.62 14.90
C GLU A 7 -4.51 1.80 16.19
N ASP A 8 -5.24 0.70 16.16
CA ASP A 8 -5.38 -0.16 17.32
C ASP A 8 -4.20 -1.12 17.39
N LEU A 9 -3.25 -0.82 18.25
CA LEU A 9 -2.06 -1.66 18.45
C LEU A 9 -2.41 -3.03 19.00
N GLU A 10 -3.46 -3.15 19.81
CA GLU A 10 -3.93 -4.46 20.28
C GLU A 10 -4.44 -5.28 19.13
N PHE A 11 -5.19 -4.65 18.23
CA PHE A 11 -5.68 -5.30 17.02
C PHE A 11 -4.51 -5.85 16.20
N LEU A 12 -3.46 -5.06 15.99
CA LEU A 12 -2.28 -5.50 15.26
C LEU A 12 -1.56 -6.64 15.96
N ASN A 13 -1.48 -6.60 17.29
CA ASN A 13 -0.80 -7.65 18.06
C ASN A 13 -1.58 -8.96 18.09
N GLU A 14 -2.91 -8.90 18.04
CA GLU A 14 -3.75 -10.09 17.98
C GLU A 14 -3.65 -10.80 16.64
N LEU A 15 -3.31 -10.07 15.58
CA LEU A 15 -3.14 -10.62 14.26
C LEU A 15 -1.77 -11.27 14.14
N LYS A 16 -1.74 -12.44 13.53
CA LYS A 16 -0.48 -13.12 13.24
C LYS A 16 0.11 -12.51 11.97
N LEU A 17 0.75 -11.37 12.11
CA LEU A 17 1.28 -10.58 10.99
C LEU A 17 2.28 -11.37 10.14
N ASP A 18 3.00 -12.31 10.76
CA ASP A 18 3.94 -13.19 10.06
C ASP A 18 3.26 -14.15 9.08
N LYS A 19 1.96 -14.34 9.19
CA LYS A 19 1.17 -15.26 8.34
C LYS A 19 0.24 -14.55 7.38
N ILE A 20 0.23 -13.23 7.37
CA ILE A 20 -0.64 -12.47 6.45
C ILE A 20 -0.08 -12.55 5.04
N ASP A 21 -0.93 -12.88 4.07
CA ASP A 21 -0.57 -12.86 2.66
C ASP A 21 -0.83 -11.50 2.02
N LEU A 22 -1.89 -10.82 2.47
CA LEU A 22 -2.33 -9.56 1.89
C LEU A 22 -2.91 -8.65 2.95
N ALA A 23 -2.46 -7.40 2.96
CA ALA A 23 -3.00 -6.34 3.81
C ALA A 23 -3.38 -5.16 2.93
N ILE A 24 -4.61 -4.68 3.07
CA ILE A 24 -5.10 -3.52 2.33
C ILE A 24 -5.63 -2.50 3.33
N SER A 25 -5.18 -1.26 3.21
CA SER A 25 -5.71 -0.15 3.99
C SER A 25 -6.19 0.96 3.06
N THR A 26 -7.45 1.34 3.21
CA THR A 26 -8.04 2.47 2.51
C THR A 26 -8.22 3.68 3.44
N ILE A 27 -7.67 3.59 4.65
CA ILE A 27 -7.70 4.67 5.63
C ILE A 27 -6.84 5.83 5.13
N PRO A 28 -7.34 7.09 5.17
CA PRO A 28 -6.59 8.22 4.62
C PRO A 28 -5.49 8.78 5.52
N GLU A 29 -5.24 8.18 6.67
CA GLU A 29 -4.29 8.69 7.64
C GLU A 29 -2.88 8.17 7.40
N TYR A 30 -1.95 9.09 7.17
CA TYR A 30 -0.56 8.77 6.88
C TYR A 30 0.11 7.93 7.97
N GLU A 31 0.01 8.39 9.23
CA GLU A 31 0.68 7.72 10.35
C GLU A 31 0.17 6.30 10.55
N THR A 32 -1.15 6.11 10.40
CA THR A 32 -1.77 4.80 10.53
C THR A 32 -1.26 3.84 9.48
N ASN A 33 -1.19 4.29 8.23
CA ASN A 33 -0.71 3.45 7.13
C ASN A 33 0.78 3.16 7.24
N LEU A 34 1.55 4.14 7.74
CA LEU A 34 2.98 3.94 7.96
C LEU A 34 3.21 2.88 9.03
N LEU A 35 2.47 2.94 10.13
CA LEU A 35 2.53 1.95 11.19
C LEU A 35 2.19 0.55 10.69
N LEU A 36 1.17 0.45 9.85
CA LEU A 36 0.77 -0.83 9.25
C LEU A 36 1.92 -1.43 8.42
N ILE A 37 2.51 -0.64 7.54
CA ILE A 37 3.62 -1.10 6.70
C ILE A 37 4.79 -1.55 7.57
N GLU A 38 5.21 -0.72 8.51
CA GLU A 38 6.36 -1.02 9.35
C GLU A 38 6.13 -2.26 10.22
N SER A 39 4.94 -2.40 10.80
CA SER A 39 4.61 -3.54 11.65
C SER A 39 4.63 -4.85 10.88
N ILE A 40 4.06 -4.87 9.68
CA ILE A 40 4.03 -6.07 8.85
C ILE A 40 5.44 -6.40 8.34
N ARG A 41 6.17 -5.42 7.83
CA ARG A 41 7.50 -5.68 7.25
C ARG A 41 8.52 -6.15 8.27
N LEU A 42 8.34 -5.80 9.52
CA LEU A 42 9.22 -6.26 10.59
C LEU A 42 9.23 -7.79 10.71
N VAL A 43 8.09 -8.42 10.47
CA VAL A 43 7.92 -9.86 10.68
C VAL A 43 7.56 -10.65 9.42
N ASN A 44 7.24 -9.96 8.31
CA ASN A 44 6.74 -10.65 7.11
C ASN A 44 7.17 -9.93 5.83
N PRO A 45 8.36 -10.26 5.31
CA PRO A 45 8.86 -9.63 4.08
C PRO A 45 8.08 -10.05 2.83
N ASN A 46 7.30 -11.11 2.89
CA ASN A 46 6.60 -11.66 1.73
C ASN A 46 5.15 -11.20 1.59
N ALA A 47 4.60 -10.54 2.61
CA ALA A 47 3.24 -10.04 2.53
C ALA A 47 3.08 -8.99 1.43
N ILE A 48 1.91 -8.99 0.80
CA ILE A 48 1.55 -7.94 -0.13
C ILE A 48 0.84 -6.85 0.66
N ILE A 49 1.35 -5.61 0.60
CA ILE A 49 0.80 -4.49 1.34
C ILE A 49 0.35 -3.41 0.36
N ILE A 50 -0.94 -3.08 0.42
CA ILE A 50 -1.54 -2.03 -0.40
C ILE A 50 -2.12 -0.98 0.56
N VAL A 51 -1.71 0.27 0.39
CA VAL A 51 -2.19 1.37 1.24
C VAL A 51 -2.63 2.56 0.39
N ARG A 52 -3.47 3.38 0.98
CA ARG A 52 -3.94 4.61 0.37
C ARG A 52 -3.05 5.78 0.78
N ALA A 53 -2.73 6.64 -0.17
CA ALA A 53 -2.03 7.89 0.09
C ALA A 53 -2.84 9.07 -0.43
N GLU A 54 -2.72 10.21 0.24
CA GLU A 54 -3.44 11.42 -0.11
C GLU A 54 -2.69 12.29 -1.11
N ASN A 55 -1.37 12.10 -1.21
CA ASN A 55 -0.53 12.91 -2.09
C ASN A 55 0.73 12.15 -2.52
N ILE A 56 1.50 12.77 -3.41
CA ILE A 56 2.72 12.19 -3.96
C ILE A 56 3.77 11.95 -2.88
N ASN A 57 3.94 12.89 -1.95
CA ASN A 57 4.96 12.74 -0.91
C ASN A 57 4.71 11.52 -0.04
N GLU A 58 3.46 11.31 0.38
CA GLU A 58 3.08 10.12 1.14
C GLU A 58 3.29 8.85 0.31
N THR A 59 2.92 8.90 -0.96
CA THR A 59 3.08 7.76 -1.87
C THR A 59 4.53 7.31 -1.93
N LEU A 60 5.45 8.23 -2.11
CA LEU A 60 6.87 7.93 -2.19
C LEU A 60 7.40 7.35 -0.88
N GLU A 61 6.97 7.90 0.27
CA GLU A 61 7.34 7.37 1.57
C GLU A 61 6.83 5.96 1.80
N PHE A 62 5.58 5.69 1.44
CA PHE A 62 5.02 4.35 1.61
C PHE A 62 5.77 3.32 0.77
N TYR A 63 6.12 3.64 -0.47
CA TYR A 63 6.93 2.73 -1.29
C TYR A 63 8.30 2.51 -0.68
N LYS A 64 8.92 3.56 -0.19
CA LYS A 64 10.23 3.48 0.47
C LYS A 64 10.20 2.59 1.70
N LYS A 65 9.08 2.62 2.44
CA LYS A 65 8.90 1.83 3.66
C LYS A 65 8.48 0.39 3.41
N GLY A 66 8.15 0.04 2.18
CA GLY A 66 7.90 -1.34 1.82
C GLY A 66 6.51 -1.68 1.30
N ALA A 67 5.68 -0.69 0.98
CA ALA A 67 4.40 -0.97 0.35
C ALA A 67 4.62 -1.59 -1.03
N ASP A 68 3.80 -2.56 -1.39
CA ASP A 68 3.84 -3.18 -2.71
C ASP A 68 3.11 -2.34 -3.74
N TYR A 69 2.01 -1.70 -3.32
CA TYR A 69 1.31 -0.73 -4.15
C TYR A 69 0.64 0.33 -3.30
N VAL A 70 0.56 1.55 -3.85
CA VAL A 70 -0.06 2.69 -3.18
C VAL A 70 -1.18 3.25 -4.04
N LEU A 71 -2.36 3.38 -3.45
CA LEU A 71 -3.52 3.99 -4.08
C LEU A 71 -3.46 5.50 -3.87
N THR A 72 -2.96 6.23 -4.86
CA THR A 72 -2.88 7.69 -4.81
C THR A 72 -4.06 8.27 -5.56
N LEU A 73 -4.93 9.00 -4.87
CA LEU A 73 -6.22 9.44 -5.41
C LEU A 73 -6.14 10.25 -6.71
N HIS A 74 -5.08 11.01 -6.88
CA HIS A 74 -4.93 11.86 -8.07
C HIS A 74 -4.46 11.11 -9.32
N PHE A 75 -4.05 9.86 -9.19
CA PHE A 75 -3.47 9.07 -10.27
C PHE A 75 -4.36 7.93 -10.72
N VAL A 76 -5.33 7.56 -9.87
CA VAL A 76 -6.12 6.36 -10.10
C VAL A 76 -7.58 6.75 -10.17
N GLY A 77 -8.18 6.62 -11.34
CA GLY A 77 -9.62 6.79 -11.49
C GLY A 77 -10.36 5.69 -10.74
N GLY A 78 -11.62 5.96 -10.36
CA GLY A 78 -12.43 5.01 -9.61
C GLY A 78 -12.52 3.64 -10.27
N GLU A 79 -12.57 3.60 -11.61
CA GLU A 79 -12.62 2.34 -12.35
C GLU A 79 -11.34 1.52 -12.18
N HIS A 80 -10.19 2.20 -12.13
CA HIS A 80 -8.91 1.52 -11.97
C HIS A 80 -8.78 0.93 -10.56
N ILE A 81 -9.20 1.67 -9.54
CA ILE A 81 -9.22 1.19 -8.16
C ILE A 81 -10.12 -0.04 -8.04
N ALA A 82 -11.34 0.04 -8.58
CA ALA A 82 -12.29 -1.06 -8.55
C ALA A 82 -11.73 -2.30 -9.25
N LYS A 83 -11.08 -2.10 -10.40
CA LYS A 83 -10.47 -3.18 -11.16
C LYS A 83 -9.31 -3.82 -10.39
N MET A 84 -8.49 -3.03 -9.75
CA MET A 84 -7.40 -3.54 -8.92
C MET A 84 -7.90 -4.36 -7.75
N ILE A 85 -8.91 -3.85 -7.03
CA ILE A 85 -9.50 -4.56 -5.89
C ILE A 85 -10.16 -5.84 -6.35
N LYS A 86 -10.86 -5.81 -7.49
CA LYS A 86 -11.53 -6.98 -8.05
C LYS A 86 -10.55 -8.06 -8.51
N ASN A 87 -9.40 -7.65 -9.01
CA ASN A 87 -8.38 -8.55 -9.54
C ASN A 87 -7.19 -8.70 -8.60
N ILE A 88 -7.39 -8.52 -7.30
CA ILE A 88 -6.33 -8.70 -6.32
C ILE A 88 -5.79 -10.12 -6.45
N LYS A 89 -4.53 -10.20 -6.83
CA LYS A 89 -3.81 -11.45 -6.95
C LYS A 89 -2.71 -11.47 -5.91
N THR A 90 -2.33 -12.66 -5.49
CA THR A 90 -1.25 -12.85 -4.52
C THR A 90 0.13 -12.85 -5.17
N ASN A 91 0.22 -12.40 -6.42
CA ASN A 91 1.48 -12.37 -7.15
C ASN A 91 2.22 -11.05 -6.96
N LYS A 92 3.24 -11.08 -6.13
CA LYS A 92 4.08 -9.91 -5.85
C LYS A 92 4.72 -9.31 -7.09
N ASN A 93 5.05 -10.12 -8.08
CA ASN A 93 5.71 -9.63 -9.30
C ASN A 93 4.80 -8.71 -10.11
N GLU A 94 3.51 -8.98 -10.12
CA GLU A 94 2.56 -8.11 -10.82
C GLU A 94 2.45 -6.75 -10.12
N TYR A 95 2.45 -6.75 -8.79
CA TYR A 95 2.44 -5.49 -8.02
C TYR A 95 3.75 -4.74 -8.22
N LYS A 96 4.86 -5.43 -8.31
CA LYS A 96 6.16 -4.80 -8.59
C LYS A 96 6.13 -4.04 -9.91
N LYS A 97 5.54 -4.63 -10.95
CA LYS A 97 5.38 -3.98 -12.25
C LYS A 97 4.49 -2.74 -12.17
N GLU A 98 3.38 -2.85 -11.45
CA GLU A 98 2.48 -1.73 -11.25
C GLU A 98 3.13 -0.60 -10.45
N LYS A 99 3.89 -0.94 -9.43
CA LYS A 99 4.69 0.02 -8.66
C LYS A 99 5.67 0.76 -9.55
N GLU A 100 6.40 0.04 -10.40
CA GLU A 100 7.38 0.64 -11.30
C GLU A 100 6.73 1.63 -12.28
N LYS A 101 5.58 1.26 -12.84
CA LYS A 101 4.82 2.15 -13.71
C LYS A 101 4.35 3.40 -12.97
N HIS A 102 3.88 3.23 -11.74
CA HIS A 102 3.39 4.31 -10.90
C HIS A 102 4.52 5.29 -10.57
N LEU A 103 5.67 4.78 -10.13
CA LEU A 103 6.83 5.60 -9.81
C LEU A 103 7.34 6.36 -11.04
N LYS A 104 7.31 5.73 -12.20
CA LYS A 104 7.72 6.39 -13.45
C LYS A 104 6.76 7.54 -13.77
N ARG A 105 5.46 7.34 -13.60
CA ARG A 105 4.46 8.39 -13.85
C ARG A 105 4.64 9.55 -12.88
N ILE A 106 4.87 9.27 -11.61
CA ILE A 106 5.14 10.30 -10.61
C ILE A 106 6.37 11.11 -10.99
N LYS A 107 7.44 10.45 -11.40
CA LYS A 107 8.66 11.10 -11.80
C LYS A 107 8.45 12.05 -12.99
N GLU A 108 7.63 11.63 -13.96
CA GLU A 108 7.29 12.47 -15.11
C GLU A 108 6.50 13.71 -14.69
N ILE A 109 5.56 13.55 -13.77
CA ILE A 109 4.77 14.66 -13.25
C ILE A 109 5.65 15.67 -12.50
N LEU A 110 6.55 15.18 -11.67
CA LEU A 110 7.46 16.05 -10.92
C LEU A 110 8.40 16.84 -11.83
N LYS A 111 8.76 16.28 -12.97
CA LYS A 111 9.60 16.99 -13.96
C LYS A 111 8.89 18.17 -14.63
N ARG A 112 7.57 18.17 -14.63
CA ARG A 112 6.77 19.23 -15.26
C ARG A 112 6.55 20.45 -14.37
N GLN A 113 6.96 20.36 -13.13
CA GLN A 113 6.75 21.44 -12.14
C GLN A 113 7.96 22.37 -12.05
#